data_27e0cac97f7c018802129c25bf2f9d15
#
_entry.id   27e0cac97f7c018802129c25bf2f9d15
#
_cell.length_a   1.000
_cell.length_b   1.000
_cell.length_c   1.000
_cell.angle_alpha   90.00
_cell.angle_beta   90.00
_cell.angle_gamma   90.00
#
_symmetry.space_group_name_H-M   'P 1'
#
loop_
_entity.id
_entity.type
_entity.pdbx_description
1 polymer ?
#
loop_
_entity_poly.entity_id
_entity_poly.type
_entity_poly.pdbx_seq_one_letter_code
_entity_poly.pdbx_strand_id
1 'polypeptide(L)'
;MDQEAPMLLRKKNIAQMKNETFDVAIIGAGINGAVAAAALSAKGVKVALIDKGDFAGFTSSNSSNLAWGGIKYLESHEYRLVSKLCKSRNLLMESYPSTVKEIRFLTCIQKGFRFPPFFVYLGTLIYWLFGRFYTQRPHYLTPNKISAIEPVINTSNARGGFEYSDAYLFDNDSRFVFNFIRSSLDNGCVAANYVSSQAADFTDNQWNITAQDEMSGEIFPIQAKVLINAAGPFVDQYNETTEQSTDHHHVFSKGVHLIVDQISASQKVLAFFASDGRLFFVIPMGQKTCIGTTDTQVDSPLSEVTDGDRDFILDNVNQLLNLPKPLTKADIIAERCGVRPLAIEGGSGGTADWVKLSRKHAIDVNKAQKYVSIFGGKLTDCINVGNEVAEIVEKFGMTLQPSGMTWYGESTNRTKQQFFEQARAIKLDTLTWENSAEPLSERFWRRYGANAMELLAAIKLDESQAELLIECAEYTRCEIEYAAKYEMITKLEDFLRRRSKISLVVRQADLLNGKGLKEACEILFGSE
;
A
#
# COMPACT_ATOMS: atom_id res chain seq x y z
N MET A 1 36.14 -1.87 4.02
CA MET A 1 34.92 -1.67 3.23
C MET A 1 34.44 -0.28 3.59
N ASP A 2 34.51 0.65 2.61
CA ASP A 2 34.06 2.02 2.84
C ASP A 2 32.64 2.02 3.30
N GLN A 3 32.38 2.54 4.49
CA GLN A 3 31.02 2.85 4.95
C GLN A 3 30.49 3.94 4.01
N GLU A 4 29.83 3.53 2.94
CA GLU A 4 29.08 4.47 2.10
C GLU A 4 28.03 5.12 3.01
N ALA A 5 28.17 6.44 3.18
CA ALA A 5 27.32 7.21 4.09
C ALA A 5 25.82 7.00 3.77
N PRO A 6 24.96 6.92 4.78
CA PRO A 6 23.50 6.94 4.61
C PRO A 6 23.09 8.07 3.66
N MET A 7 22.06 7.87 2.82
CA MET A 7 21.58 8.81 1.79
C MET A 7 22.45 8.95 0.51
N LEU A 8 23.53 8.16 0.33
CA LEU A 8 24.37 8.26 -0.87
C LEU A 8 23.56 7.97 -2.15
N LEU A 9 22.69 6.96 -2.13
CA LEU A 9 21.85 6.59 -3.27
C LEU A 9 20.95 7.76 -3.71
N ARG A 10 20.29 8.46 -2.77
CA ARG A 10 19.45 9.62 -3.07
C ARG A 10 20.26 10.76 -3.71
N LYS A 11 21.41 11.10 -3.14
CA LYS A 11 22.29 12.14 -3.67
C LYS A 11 22.80 11.81 -5.08
N LYS A 12 23.20 10.56 -5.30
CA LYS A 12 23.62 10.05 -6.62
C LYS A 12 22.49 10.18 -7.64
N ASN A 13 21.28 9.79 -7.28
CA ASN A 13 20.13 9.86 -8.18
C ASN A 13 19.75 11.32 -8.51
N ILE A 14 19.77 12.23 -7.54
CA ILE A 14 19.58 13.67 -7.81
C ILE A 14 20.66 14.21 -8.75
N ALA A 15 21.91 13.87 -8.52
CA ALA A 15 23.00 14.27 -9.42
C ALA A 15 22.81 13.72 -10.83
N GLN A 16 22.31 12.51 -10.98
CA GLN A 16 21.99 11.91 -12.28
C GLN A 16 20.82 12.63 -12.95
N MET A 17 19.75 12.96 -12.20
CA MET A 17 18.59 13.71 -12.72
C MET A 17 19.00 15.07 -13.31
N LYS A 18 19.98 15.76 -12.71
CA LYS A 18 20.48 17.05 -13.18
C LYS A 18 21.23 16.98 -14.51
N ASN A 19 21.86 15.86 -14.80
CA ASN A 19 22.84 15.74 -15.89
C ASN A 19 22.35 14.89 -17.07
N GLU A 20 21.21 14.21 -16.94
CA GLU A 20 20.74 13.28 -17.95
C GLU A 20 19.33 13.62 -18.41
N THR A 21 19.02 13.31 -19.68
CA THR A 21 17.66 13.36 -20.22
C THR A 21 17.01 11.99 -20.09
N PHE A 22 15.75 11.98 -19.70
CA PHE A 22 14.94 10.79 -19.51
C PHE A 22 13.92 10.58 -20.64
N ASP A 23 13.52 9.35 -20.84
CA ASP A 23 12.38 9.07 -21.72
C ASP A 23 11.07 9.46 -21.05
N VAL A 24 10.96 9.19 -19.75
CA VAL A 24 9.77 9.47 -18.95
C VAL A 24 10.14 10.06 -17.61
N ALA A 25 9.48 11.16 -17.21
CA ALA A 25 9.46 11.65 -15.84
C ALA A 25 8.10 11.34 -15.21
N ILE A 26 8.11 10.87 -13.97
CA ILE A 26 6.91 10.54 -13.20
C ILE A 26 6.90 11.38 -11.93
N ILE A 27 5.80 12.11 -11.72
CA ILE A 27 5.57 12.94 -10.54
C ILE A 27 4.62 12.22 -9.59
N GLY A 28 5.11 11.89 -8.40
CA GLY A 28 4.39 11.12 -7.38
C GLY A 28 4.75 9.64 -7.38
N ALA A 29 5.22 9.16 -6.23
CA ALA A 29 5.64 7.78 -5.99
C ALA A 29 4.70 7.04 -5.03
N GLY A 30 3.40 7.31 -5.13
CA GLY A 30 2.33 6.46 -4.62
C GLY A 30 2.19 5.21 -5.49
N ILE A 31 1.13 4.40 -5.25
CA ILE A 31 0.95 3.13 -5.98
C ILE A 31 0.96 3.32 -7.50
N ASN A 32 0.30 4.36 -8.04
CA ASN A 32 0.20 4.56 -9.49
C ASN A 32 1.57 4.89 -10.11
N GLY A 33 2.35 5.81 -9.49
CA GLY A 33 3.69 6.14 -9.98
C GLY A 33 4.68 5.00 -9.79
N ALA A 34 4.59 4.27 -8.69
CA ALA A 34 5.45 3.12 -8.42
C ALA A 34 5.28 2.00 -9.45
N VAL A 35 4.03 1.63 -9.80
CA VAL A 35 3.78 0.60 -10.82
C VAL A 35 4.08 1.09 -12.23
N ALA A 36 3.87 2.38 -12.53
CA ALA A 36 4.26 2.98 -13.81
C ALA A 36 5.78 2.93 -13.99
N ALA A 37 6.54 3.33 -12.95
CA ALA A 37 8.00 3.27 -12.96
C ALA A 37 8.51 1.82 -13.13
N ALA A 38 7.94 0.86 -12.38
CA ALA A 38 8.32 -0.55 -12.48
C ALA A 38 8.01 -1.13 -13.86
N ALA A 39 6.83 -0.84 -14.42
CA ALA A 39 6.44 -1.34 -15.72
C ALA A 39 7.30 -0.79 -16.87
N LEU A 40 7.65 0.49 -16.81
CA LEU A 40 8.44 1.17 -17.83
C LEU A 40 9.92 0.80 -17.75
N SER A 41 10.52 0.85 -16.55
CA SER A 41 11.95 0.53 -16.38
C SER A 41 12.26 -0.92 -16.71
N ALA A 42 11.38 -1.87 -16.35
CA ALA A 42 11.55 -3.28 -16.73
C ALA A 42 11.48 -3.52 -18.25
N LYS A 43 10.96 -2.56 -19.01
CA LYS A 43 10.92 -2.58 -20.48
C LYS A 43 12.01 -1.70 -21.11
N GLY A 44 13.04 -1.31 -20.33
CA GLY A 44 14.19 -0.57 -20.80
C GLY A 44 13.97 0.92 -21.04
N VAL A 45 12.85 1.48 -20.59
CA VAL A 45 12.58 2.93 -20.62
C VAL A 45 13.39 3.62 -19.52
N LYS A 46 14.06 4.69 -19.87
CA LYS A 46 14.83 5.51 -18.92
C LYS A 46 13.88 6.42 -18.13
N VAL A 47 13.62 6.07 -16.88
CA VAL A 47 12.60 6.71 -16.03
C VAL A 47 13.25 7.54 -14.93
N ALA A 48 12.78 8.79 -14.75
CA ALA A 48 12.97 9.58 -13.53
C ALA A 48 11.68 9.55 -12.72
N LEU A 49 11.75 9.24 -11.42
CA LEU A 49 10.61 9.22 -10.49
C LEU A 49 10.90 10.15 -9.30
N ILE A 50 10.05 11.15 -9.07
CA ILE A 50 10.17 12.04 -7.93
C ILE A 50 8.89 12.07 -7.09
N ASP A 51 9.04 12.28 -5.78
CA ASP A 51 7.94 12.52 -4.86
C ASP A 51 8.27 13.67 -3.91
N LYS A 52 7.33 14.60 -3.70
CA LYS A 52 7.51 15.75 -2.79
C LYS A 52 7.66 15.37 -1.32
N GLY A 53 7.17 14.20 -0.97
CA GLY A 53 7.36 13.56 0.34
C GLY A 53 8.18 12.30 0.22
N ASP A 54 8.00 11.40 1.19
CA ASP A 54 8.55 10.06 1.06
C ASP A 54 7.70 9.19 0.13
N PHE A 55 8.30 8.16 -0.44
CA PHE A 55 7.63 7.15 -1.25
C PHE A 55 6.45 6.52 -0.49
N ALA A 56 5.32 6.36 -1.19
CA ALA A 56 4.05 5.91 -0.59
C ALA A 56 3.53 6.80 0.56
N GLY A 57 3.87 8.09 0.59
CA GLY A 57 3.70 8.98 1.73
C GLY A 57 2.26 9.39 2.09
N PHE A 58 1.30 9.24 1.19
CA PHE A 58 -0.08 9.71 1.36
C PHE A 58 -1.08 8.55 1.41
N THR A 59 -2.05 8.52 0.51
CA THR A 59 -3.11 7.50 0.44
C THR A 59 -2.55 6.08 0.43
N SER A 60 -1.39 5.87 -0.21
CA SER A 60 -0.75 4.55 -0.37
C SER A 60 -0.19 3.94 0.92
N SER A 61 -0.09 4.71 2.01
CA SER A 61 0.31 4.21 3.34
C SER A 61 -0.84 4.20 4.36
N ASN A 62 -2.06 4.55 3.94
CA ASN A 62 -3.21 4.70 4.83
C ASN A 62 -4.41 3.83 4.41
N SER A 63 -4.16 2.71 3.73
CA SER A 63 -5.19 1.75 3.35
C SER A 63 -5.53 0.80 4.51
N SER A 64 -6.55 -0.03 4.31
CA SER A 64 -6.89 -1.12 5.22
C SER A 64 -6.04 -2.38 5.04
N ASN A 65 -4.98 -2.36 4.24
CA ASN A 65 -4.19 -3.51 3.81
C ASN A 65 -4.99 -4.60 3.06
N LEU A 66 -6.19 -4.31 2.60
CA LEU A 66 -7.05 -5.24 1.89
C LEU A 66 -6.93 -5.03 0.38
N ALA A 67 -6.60 -6.08 -0.37
CA ALA A 67 -6.76 -6.13 -1.81
C ALA A 67 -8.14 -6.69 -2.14
N TRP A 68 -9.14 -5.82 -2.08
CA TRP A 68 -10.54 -6.17 -2.08
C TRP A 68 -11.15 -6.19 -3.49
N GLY A 69 -11.81 -7.30 -3.85
CA GLY A 69 -12.46 -7.47 -5.15
C GLY A 69 -13.79 -6.72 -5.31
N GLY A 70 -14.22 -5.98 -4.27
CA GLY A 70 -15.31 -5.01 -4.39
C GLY A 70 -16.72 -5.61 -4.37
N ILE A 71 -16.99 -6.60 -3.53
CA ILE A 71 -18.32 -7.24 -3.40
C ILE A 71 -19.46 -6.22 -3.23
N LYS A 72 -19.21 -5.06 -2.58
CA LYS A 72 -20.22 -4.00 -2.40
C LYS A 72 -20.78 -3.48 -3.73
N TYR A 73 -19.99 -3.48 -4.80
CA TYR A 73 -20.44 -3.00 -6.12
C TYR A 73 -21.43 -3.94 -6.82
N LEU A 74 -21.71 -5.11 -6.25
CA LEU A 74 -22.85 -5.94 -6.70
C LEU A 74 -24.18 -5.25 -6.41
N GLU A 75 -24.28 -4.42 -5.36
CA GLU A 75 -25.49 -3.64 -5.04
C GLU A 75 -25.77 -2.55 -6.08
N SER A 76 -24.74 -1.96 -6.65
CA SER A 76 -24.85 -0.96 -7.74
C SER A 76 -24.87 -1.58 -9.14
N HIS A 77 -24.98 -2.93 -9.25
CA HIS A 77 -25.00 -3.69 -10.50
C HIS A 77 -23.75 -3.52 -11.37
N GLU A 78 -22.59 -3.13 -10.79
CA GLU A 78 -21.34 -2.98 -11.49
C GLU A 78 -20.61 -4.33 -11.71
N TYR A 79 -21.29 -5.31 -12.28
CA TYR A 79 -20.79 -6.70 -12.44
C TYR A 79 -19.46 -6.79 -13.18
N ARG A 80 -19.27 -5.95 -14.20
CA ARG A 80 -18.01 -5.90 -14.97
C ARG A 80 -16.84 -5.45 -14.11
N LEU A 81 -17.06 -4.43 -13.27
CA LEU A 81 -16.05 -3.93 -12.34
C LEU A 81 -15.69 -5.01 -11.31
N VAL A 82 -16.69 -5.65 -10.69
CA VAL A 82 -16.46 -6.73 -9.73
C VAL A 82 -15.66 -7.86 -10.35
N SER A 83 -16.03 -8.29 -11.57
CA SER A 83 -15.29 -9.33 -12.29
C SER A 83 -13.83 -8.91 -12.57
N LYS A 84 -13.59 -7.66 -13.01
CA LYS A 84 -12.23 -7.11 -13.22
C LYS A 84 -11.43 -7.14 -11.91
N LEU A 85 -11.99 -6.60 -10.82
CA LEU A 85 -11.31 -6.51 -9.53
C LEU A 85 -11.03 -7.88 -8.91
N CYS A 86 -11.93 -8.86 -9.05
CA CYS A 86 -11.69 -10.23 -8.60
C CYS A 86 -10.51 -10.87 -9.35
N LYS A 87 -10.40 -10.65 -10.66
CA LYS A 87 -9.26 -11.12 -11.46
C LYS A 87 -7.96 -10.44 -11.04
N SER A 88 -7.98 -9.11 -10.85
CA SER A 88 -6.83 -8.34 -10.38
C SER A 88 -6.36 -8.81 -9.00
N ARG A 89 -7.29 -9.06 -8.07
CA ARG A 89 -7.00 -9.64 -6.76
C ARG A 89 -6.32 -11.02 -6.87
N ASN A 90 -6.87 -11.90 -7.70
CA ASN A 90 -6.31 -13.23 -7.90
C ASN A 90 -4.88 -13.13 -8.47
N LEU A 91 -4.69 -12.26 -9.46
CA LEU A 91 -3.37 -12.01 -10.06
C LEU A 91 -2.36 -11.52 -9.02
N LEU A 92 -2.77 -10.65 -8.08
CA LEU A 92 -1.91 -10.21 -6.99
C LEU A 92 -1.51 -11.38 -6.07
N MET A 93 -2.45 -12.27 -5.70
CA MET A 93 -2.15 -13.44 -4.87
C MET A 93 -1.24 -14.44 -5.59
N GLU A 94 -1.42 -14.62 -6.90
CA GLU A 94 -0.57 -15.49 -7.73
C GLU A 94 0.84 -14.92 -7.89
N SER A 95 0.93 -13.59 -8.09
CA SER A 95 2.20 -12.91 -8.38
C SER A 95 3.03 -12.64 -7.12
N TYR A 96 2.39 -12.46 -5.96
CA TYR A 96 3.01 -12.10 -4.70
C TYR A 96 2.59 -13.03 -3.54
N PRO A 97 2.76 -14.36 -3.66
CA PRO A 97 2.20 -15.33 -2.69
C PRO A 97 2.78 -15.19 -1.28
N SER A 98 3.97 -14.62 -1.12
CA SER A 98 4.55 -14.37 0.21
C SER A 98 3.94 -13.13 0.89
N THR A 99 3.47 -12.14 0.12
CA THR A 99 3.00 -10.84 0.62
C THR A 99 1.48 -10.68 0.55
N VAL A 100 0.84 -11.15 -0.52
CA VAL A 100 -0.60 -11.02 -0.75
C VAL A 100 -1.26 -12.37 -0.53
N LYS A 101 -1.92 -12.53 0.61
CA LYS A 101 -2.50 -13.82 1.03
C LYS A 101 -4.02 -13.74 1.08
N GLU A 102 -4.67 -14.89 0.84
CA GLU A 102 -6.10 -15.03 1.08
C GLU A 102 -6.41 -14.81 2.56
N ILE A 103 -7.47 -14.05 2.83
CA ILE A 103 -8.00 -13.85 4.18
C ILE A 103 -9.51 -14.09 4.18
N ARG A 104 -10.00 -14.77 5.22
CA ARG A 104 -11.44 -15.00 5.43
C ARG A 104 -12.10 -13.78 6.07
N PHE A 105 -13.24 -13.41 5.52
CA PHE A 105 -14.15 -12.43 6.10
C PHE A 105 -15.30 -13.15 6.76
N LEU A 106 -15.56 -12.84 8.02
CA LEU A 106 -16.72 -13.30 8.77
C LEU A 106 -17.67 -12.13 8.94
N THR A 107 -18.81 -12.19 8.27
CA THR A 107 -19.82 -11.13 8.30
C THR A 107 -20.99 -11.55 9.15
N CYS A 108 -21.37 -10.71 10.12
CA CYS A 108 -22.54 -10.88 10.95
C CYS A 108 -23.62 -9.85 10.57
N ILE A 109 -24.81 -10.32 10.18
CA ILE A 109 -25.95 -9.49 9.80
C ILE A 109 -26.87 -9.32 11.00
N GLN A 110 -27.03 -8.08 11.45
CA GLN A 110 -27.91 -7.73 12.57
C GLN A 110 -29.38 -7.63 12.13
N LYS A 111 -30.32 -7.74 13.07
CA LYS A 111 -31.75 -7.45 12.86
C LYS A 111 -31.89 -5.99 12.40
N GLY A 112 -32.82 -5.76 11.46
CA GLY A 112 -33.01 -4.41 10.87
C GLY A 112 -32.19 -4.14 9.61
N PHE A 113 -31.21 -4.97 9.28
CA PHE A 113 -30.52 -4.84 8.00
C PHE A 113 -31.47 -5.07 6.83
N ARG A 114 -31.34 -4.25 5.78
CA ARG A 114 -32.28 -4.20 4.63
C ARG A 114 -32.44 -5.52 3.85
N PHE A 115 -31.42 -6.38 3.85
CA PHE A 115 -31.44 -7.66 3.14
C PHE A 115 -31.39 -8.85 4.11
N PRO A 116 -32.14 -9.95 3.82
CA PRO A 116 -31.97 -11.19 4.57
C PRO A 116 -30.55 -11.76 4.44
N PRO A 117 -29.96 -12.35 5.50
CA PRO A 117 -28.60 -12.90 5.44
C PRO A 117 -28.38 -13.91 4.32
N PHE A 118 -29.39 -14.75 4.04
CA PHE A 118 -29.32 -15.73 2.97
C PHE A 118 -29.20 -15.08 1.58
N PHE A 119 -29.90 -13.96 1.36
CA PHE A 119 -29.83 -13.23 0.08
C PHE A 119 -28.42 -12.63 -0.13
N VAL A 120 -27.82 -12.05 0.92
CA VAL A 120 -26.46 -11.52 0.86
C VAL A 120 -25.44 -12.65 0.64
N TYR A 121 -25.68 -13.81 1.27
CA TYR A 121 -24.86 -15.02 1.02
C TYR A 121 -24.90 -15.46 -0.45
N LEU A 122 -26.06 -15.43 -1.12
CA LEU A 122 -26.12 -15.70 -2.56
C LEU A 122 -25.25 -14.70 -3.36
N GLY A 123 -25.21 -13.44 -2.94
CA GLY A 123 -24.28 -12.45 -3.50
C GLY A 123 -22.81 -12.85 -3.34
N THR A 124 -22.44 -13.48 -2.22
CA THR A 124 -21.06 -13.98 -2.06
C THR A 124 -20.72 -15.15 -2.96
N LEU A 125 -21.71 -16.00 -3.30
CA LEU A 125 -21.51 -17.09 -4.28
C LEU A 125 -21.31 -16.54 -5.69
N ILE A 126 -22.06 -15.49 -6.09
CA ILE A 126 -21.86 -14.79 -7.36
C ILE A 126 -20.48 -14.14 -7.39
N TYR A 127 -20.07 -13.51 -6.29
CA TYR A 127 -18.73 -12.93 -6.13
C TYR A 127 -17.62 -13.97 -6.31
N TRP A 128 -17.77 -15.15 -5.71
CA TRP A 128 -16.84 -16.26 -5.84
C TRP A 128 -16.78 -16.81 -7.27
N LEU A 129 -17.93 -16.87 -7.97
CA LEU A 129 -18.01 -17.21 -9.40
C LEU A 129 -17.23 -16.17 -10.25
N PHE A 130 -17.41 -14.87 -10.00
CA PHE A 130 -16.62 -13.83 -10.69
C PHE A 130 -15.12 -13.93 -10.41
N GLY A 131 -14.75 -14.40 -9.21
CA GLY A 131 -13.37 -14.76 -8.86
C GLY A 131 -12.90 -16.10 -9.45
N ARG A 132 -13.67 -16.73 -10.34
CA ARG A 132 -13.35 -18.02 -10.99
C ARG A 132 -13.04 -19.13 -9.97
N PHE A 133 -13.71 -19.11 -8.82
CA PHE A 133 -13.54 -20.11 -7.75
C PHE A 133 -12.11 -20.18 -7.17
N TYR A 134 -11.30 -19.17 -7.37
CA TYR A 134 -9.90 -19.14 -6.96
C TYR A 134 -9.73 -19.19 -5.44
N THR A 135 -10.55 -18.45 -4.71
CA THR A 135 -10.55 -18.40 -3.24
C THR A 135 -11.40 -19.53 -2.64
N GLN A 136 -11.31 -19.71 -1.33
CA GLN A 136 -12.15 -20.66 -0.61
C GLN A 136 -13.64 -20.35 -0.78
N ARG A 137 -14.45 -21.41 -0.85
CA ARG A 137 -15.90 -21.30 -1.01
C ARG A 137 -16.54 -20.51 0.13
N PRO A 138 -17.52 -19.63 -0.15
CA PRO A 138 -18.33 -18.99 0.86
C PRO A 138 -19.20 -19.98 1.64
N HIS A 139 -19.45 -19.66 2.92
CA HIS A 139 -20.31 -20.48 3.80
C HIS A 139 -21.35 -19.60 4.48
N TYR A 140 -22.61 -20.09 4.51
CA TYR A 140 -23.66 -19.49 5.32
C TYR A 140 -23.52 -19.91 6.78
N LEU A 141 -23.73 -18.99 7.73
CA LEU A 141 -23.57 -19.20 9.14
C LEU A 141 -24.83 -18.78 9.92
N THR A 142 -25.29 -19.66 10.80
CA THR A 142 -26.31 -19.30 11.79
C THR A 142 -25.69 -18.50 12.95
N PRO A 143 -26.48 -17.73 13.73
CA PRO A 143 -25.96 -16.99 14.89
C PRO A 143 -25.16 -17.87 15.87
N ASN A 144 -25.64 -19.09 16.16
CA ASN A 144 -24.95 -20.03 17.05
C ASN A 144 -23.58 -20.47 16.48
N LYS A 145 -23.49 -20.68 15.17
CA LYS A 145 -22.20 -21.00 14.53
C LYS A 145 -21.25 -19.82 14.55
N ILE A 146 -21.74 -18.59 14.34
CA ILE A 146 -20.92 -17.38 14.44
C ILE A 146 -20.34 -17.27 15.85
N SER A 147 -21.18 -17.36 16.89
CA SER A 147 -20.75 -17.29 18.29
C SER A 147 -19.75 -18.41 18.67
N ALA A 148 -19.88 -19.60 18.08
CA ALA A 148 -18.97 -20.71 18.33
C ALA A 148 -17.59 -20.51 17.65
N ILE A 149 -17.57 -19.92 16.44
CA ILE A 149 -16.33 -19.68 15.66
C ILE A 149 -15.61 -18.44 16.18
N GLU A 150 -16.36 -17.40 16.54
CA GLU A 150 -15.86 -16.10 16.93
C GLU A 150 -16.66 -15.53 18.10
N PRO A 151 -16.36 -15.96 19.34
CA PRO A 151 -17.11 -15.57 20.53
C PRO A 151 -17.11 -14.07 20.83
N VAL A 152 -16.12 -13.34 20.29
CA VAL A 152 -16.05 -11.89 20.46
C VAL A 152 -17.16 -11.14 19.74
N ILE A 153 -17.81 -11.75 18.73
CA ILE A 153 -18.93 -11.11 18.02
C ILE A 153 -20.18 -11.11 18.89
N ASN A 154 -20.79 -9.93 19.04
CA ASN A 154 -22.10 -9.82 19.69
C ASN A 154 -23.20 -10.33 18.75
N THR A 155 -23.71 -11.53 19.04
CA THR A 155 -24.74 -12.20 18.24
C THR A 155 -26.16 -12.04 18.81
N SER A 156 -26.38 -11.26 19.87
CA SER A 156 -27.70 -11.08 20.53
C SER A 156 -28.79 -10.59 19.59
N ASN A 157 -28.43 -9.73 18.64
CA ASN A 157 -29.31 -9.21 17.60
C ASN A 157 -29.02 -9.78 16.20
N ALA A 158 -28.23 -10.85 16.09
CA ALA A 158 -27.87 -11.43 14.80
C ALA A 158 -29.03 -12.21 14.16
N ARG A 159 -29.19 -12.09 12.84
CA ARG A 159 -30.08 -12.93 12.02
C ARG A 159 -29.34 -14.08 11.33
N GLY A 160 -28.03 -14.05 11.32
CA GLY A 160 -27.12 -14.97 10.63
C GLY A 160 -25.98 -14.20 9.99
N GLY A 161 -25.22 -14.88 9.16
CA GLY A 161 -24.10 -14.30 8.47
C GLY A 161 -23.48 -15.25 7.47
N PHE A 162 -22.28 -14.94 7.04
CA PHE A 162 -21.56 -15.74 6.06
C PHE A 162 -20.07 -15.50 6.17
N GLU A 163 -19.31 -16.47 5.70
CA GLU A 163 -17.88 -16.31 5.42
C GLU A 163 -17.65 -16.25 3.91
N TYR A 164 -16.71 -15.39 3.50
CA TYR A 164 -16.19 -15.35 2.16
C TYR A 164 -14.70 -14.95 2.20
N SER A 165 -14.03 -14.93 1.07
CA SER A 165 -12.60 -14.60 1.03
C SER A 165 -12.31 -13.42 0.14
N ASP A 166 -11.31 -12.66 0.56
CA ASP A 166 -10.59 -11.66 -0.24
C ASP A 166 -9.08 -11.77 0.01
N ALA A 167 -8.29 -10.78 -0.41
CA ALA A 167 -6.86 -10.78 -0.20
C ALA A 167 -6.42 -9.70 0.78
N TYR A 168 -5.32 -9.97 1.46
CA TYR A 168 -4.72 -9.13 2.49
C TYR A 168 -3.21 -8.97 2.25
N LEU A 169 -2.71 -7.74 2.40
CA LEU A 169 -1.29 -7.45 2.41
C LEU A 169 -0.72 -7.80 3.78
N PHE A 170 0.01 -8.89 3.85
CA PHE A 170 0.46 -9.48 5.12
C PHE A 170 1.38 -8.56 5.92
N ASP A 171 2.19 -7.74 5.26
CA ASP A 171 3.09 -6.81 5.95
C ASP A 171 2.48 -5.41 6.11
N ASN A 172 2.62 -4.57 5.08
CA ASN A 172 2.16 -3.19 5.07
C ASN A 172 1.90 -2.74 3.63
N ASP A 173 0.93 -1.87 3.43
CA ASP A 173 0.61 -1.28 2.13
C ASP A 173 1.78 -0.45 1.56
N SER A 174 2.36 0.43 2.37
CA SER A 174 3.48 1.25 1.94
C SER A 174 4.73 0.42 1.59
N ARG A 175 5.00 -0.66 2.32
CA ARG A 175 6.09 -1.60 1.96
C ARG A 175 5.82 -2.29 0.63
N PHE A 176 4.57 -2.69 0.37
CA PHE A 176 4.18 -3.28 -0.90
C PHE A 176 4.38 -2.29 -2.06
N VAL A 177 3.99 -1.02 -1.89
CA VAL A 177 4.24 0.04 -2.88
C VAL A 177 5.73 0.28 -3.08
N PHE A 178 6.51 0.35 -1.99
CA PHE A 178 7.95 0.54 -2.06
C PHE A 178 8.66 -0.61 -2.79
N ASN A 179 8.15 -1.84 -2.71
CA ASN A 179 8.72 -2.96 -3.45
C ASN A 179 8.64 -2.78 -4.98
N PHE A 180 7.64 -2.06 -5.53
CA PHE A 180 7.62 -1.68 -6.94
C PHE A 180 8.69 -0.62 -7.25
N ILE A 181 8.90 0.35 -6.35
CA ILE A 181 9.96 1.36 -6.51
C ILE A 181 11.34 0.68 -6.48
N ARG A 182 11.59 -0.23 -5.55
CA ARG A 182 12.82 -1.00 -5.49
C ARG A 182 13.04 -1.80 -6.78
N SER A 183 12.00 -2.49 -7.27
CA SER A 183 12.07 -3.19 -8.56
C SER A 183 12.39 -2.23 -9.71
N SER A 184 11.86 -1.01 -9.70
CA SER A 184 12.17 -0.01 -10.72
C SER A 184 13.64 0.46 -10.64
N LEU A 185 14.16 0.66 -9.42
CA LEU A 185 15.58 0.99 -9.19
C LEU A 185 16.49 -0.13 -9.69
N ASP A 186 16.16 -1.39 -9.41
CA ASP A 186 16.90 -2.57 -9.89
C ASP A 186 16.92 -2.66 -11.43
N ASN A 187 15.95 -2.05 -12.11
CA ASN A 187 15.85 -1.93 -13.57
C ASN A 187 16.32 -0.58 -14.12
N GLY A 188 17.08 0.19 -13.35
CA GLY A 188 17.72 1.43 -13.79
C GLY A 188 16.84 2.68 -13.75
N CYS A 189 15.70 2.66 -13.08
CA CYS A 189 14.95 3.86 -12.75
C CYS A 189 15.78 4.75 -11.80
N VAL A 190 15.77 6.05 -12.04
CA VAL A 190 16.40 7.06 -11.17
C VAL A 190 15.29 7.67 -10.31
N ALA A 191 15.22 7.32 -9.02
CA ALA A 191 14.18 7.79 -8.13
C ALA A 191 14.73 8.65 -6.99
N ALA A 192 13.94 9.66 -6.55
CA ALA A 192 14.27 10.44 -5.35
C ALA A 192 12.99 10.85 -4.62
N ASN A 193 12.98 10.62 -3.31
CA ASN A 193 11.97 11.15 -2.39
C ASN A 193 12.35 12.56 -1.92
N TYR A 194 11.38 13.30 -1.37
CA TYR A 194 11.54 14.71 -0.95
C TYR A 194 12.10 15.59 -2.09
N VAL A 195 11.60 15.36 -3.30
CA VAL A 195 11.85 16.20 -4.47
C VAL A 195 10.51 16.57 -5.08
N SER A 196 10.18 17.87 -5.07
CA SER A 196 8.95 18.39 -5.66
C SER A 196 9.18 18.92 -7.07
N SER A 197 8.16 18.89 -7.91
CA SER A 197 8.10 19.63 -9.16
C SER A 197 7.39 20.96 -8.91
N GLN A 198 8.10 22.07 -9.10
CA GLN A 198 7.56 23.43 -8.89
C GLN A 198 6.86 23.95 -10.14
N ALA A 199 7.38 23.60 -11.32
CA ALA A 199 6.84 23.94 -12.64
C ALA A 199 7.28 22.88 -13.67
N ALA A 200 6.58 22.80 -14.78
CA ALA A 200 7.01 21.99 -15.92
C ALA A 200 6.45 22.59 -17.22
N ASP A 201 7.33 22.82 -18.19
CA ASP A 201 7.02 23.40 -19.49
C ASP A 201 7.37 22.45 -20.63
N PHE A 202 6.50 22.36 -21.64
CA PHE A 202 6.74 21.56 -22.83
C PHE A 202 7.26 22.43 -23.96
N THR A 203 8.57 22.34 -24.22
CA THR A 203 9.26 23.07 -25.28
C THR A 203 10.20 22.14 -26.03
N ASP A 204 10.42 22.40 -27.31
CA ASP A 204 11.32 21.59 -28.14
C ASP A 204 11.02 20.07 -28.11
N ASN A 205 9.73 19.72 -28.04
CA ASN A 205 9.22 18.34 -27.96
C ASN A 205 9.71 17.56 -26.74
N GLN A 206 10.01 18.26 -25.64
CA GLN A 206 10.38 17.67 -24.36
C GLN A 206 9.81 18.51 -23.18
N TRP A 207 9.67 17.87 -22.04
CA TRP A 207 9.34 18.49 -20.77
C TRP A 207 10.60 18.96 -20.05
N ASN A 208 10.58 20.22 -19.62
CA ASN A 208 11.57 20.83 -18.75
C ASN A 208 10.94 21.06 -17.39
N ILE A 209 11.30 20.26 -16.41
CA ILE A 209 10.71 20.24 -15.08
C ILE A 209 11.63 20.99 -14.13
N THR A 210 11.14 22.02 -13.46
CA THR A 210 11.85 22.71 -12.37
C THR A 210 11.59 21.95 -11.09
N ALA A 211 12.56 21.16 -10.66
CA ALA A 211 12.51 20.36 -9.44
C ALA A 211 13.18 21.07 -8.27
N GLN A 212 12.70 20.85 -7.05
CA GLN A 212 13.29 21.33 -5.82
C GLN A 212 13.56 20.17 -4.86
N ASP A 213 14.77 20.07 -4.37
CA ASP A 213 15.11 19.19 -3.25
C ASP A 213 14.61 19.81 -1.94
N GLU A 214 13.56 19.23 -1.35
CA GLU A 214 12.92 19.70 -0.12
C GLU A 214 13.82 19.59 1.12
N MET A 215 14.93 18.84 1.03
CA MET A 215 15.87 18.67 2.13
C MET A 215 16.97 19.75 2.14
N SER A 216 17.44 20.16 0.96
CA SER A 216 18.48 21.18 0.81
C SER A 216 17.96 22.55 0.35
N GLY A 217 16.75 22.59 -0.22
CA GLY A 217 16.20 23.78 -0.89
C GLY A 217 16.76 24.02 -2.29
N GLU A 218 17.67 23.16 -2.79
CA GLU A 218 18.28 23.29 -4.10
C GLU A 218 17.25 23.11 -5.22
N ILE A 219 17.25 24.03 -6.18
CA ILE A 219 16.43 23.96 -7.40
C ILE A 219 17.28 23.45 -8.55
N PHE A 220 16.77 22.50 -9.32
CA PHE A 220 17.46 21.91 -10.45
C PHE A 220 16.51 21.44 -11.56
N PRO A 221 16.96 21.36 -12.82
CA PRO A 221 16.15 20.89 -13.93
C PRO A 221 16.12 19.35 -14.00
N ILE A 222 14.98 18.82 -14.47
CA ILE A 222 14.85 17.44 -14.96
C ILE A 222 14.26 17.52 -16.37
N GLN A 223 14.86 16.81 -17.33
CA GLN A 223 14.40 16.78 -18.71
C GLN A 223 13.85 15.40 -19.08
N ALA A 224 12.68 15.38 -19.73
CA ALA A 224 12.04 14.14 -20.17
C ALA A 224 11.22 14.32 -21.44
N LYS A 225 11.07 13.26 -22.25
CA LYS A 225 10.24 13.27 -23.45
C LYS A 225 8.75 13.13 -23.14
N VAL A 226 8.41 12.43 -22.07
CA VAL A 226 7.03 12.18 -21.59
C VAL A 226 6.95 12.58 -20.13
N LEU A 227 5.84 13.22 -19.75
CA LEU A 227 5.56 13.55 -18.35
C LEU A 227 4.30 12.81 -17.87
N ILE A 228 4.42 12.09 -16.75
CA ILE A 228 3.33 11.37 -16.11
C ILE A 228 3.02 12.01 -14.75
N ASN A 229 1.82 12.55 -14.64
CA ASN A 229 1.27 13.01 -13.38
C ASN A 229 0.59 11.85 -12.64
N ALA A 230 1.29 11.29 -11.66
CA ALA A 230 0.81 10.25 -10.75
C ALA A 230 0.75 10.76 -9.29
N ALA A 231 0.54 12.08 -9.12
CA ALA A 231 0.58 12.78 -7.83
C ALA A 231 -0.59 12.41 -6.87
N GLY A 232 -1.38 11.39 -7.20
CA GLY A 232 -2.45 10.87 -6.35
C GLY A 232 -3.48 11.94 -6.02
N PRO A 233 -3.70 12.30 -4.73
CA PRO A 233 -4.68 13.32 -4.37
C PRO A 233 -4.36 14.73 -4.89
N PHE A 234 -3.15 14.95 -5.39
CA PHE A 234 -2.68 16.26 -5.89
C PHE A 234 -2.61 16.33 -7.43
N VAL A 235 -3.18 15.34 -8.14
CA VAL A 235 -3.17 15.31 -9.62
C VAL A 235 -3.82 16.55 -10.21
N ASP A 236 -4.97 16.99 -9.70
CA ASP A 236 -5.67 18.17 -10.20
C ASP A 236 -4.81 19.44 -10.04
N GLN A 237 -4.24 19.65 -8.86
CA GLN A 237 -3.36 20.77 -8.59
C GLN A 237 -2.13 20.78 -9.52
N TYR A 238 -1.56 19.62 -9.80
CA TYR A 238 -0.41 19.53 -10.70
C TYR A 238 -0.81 19.74 -12.17
N ASN A 239 -2.02 19.30 -12.58
CA ASN A 239 -2.56 19.62 -13.91
C ASN A 239 -2.74 21.13 -14.09
N GLU A 240 -3.24 21.87 -13.07
CA GLU A 240 -3.30 23.32 -13.09
C GLU A 240 -1.90 23.95 -13.24
N THR A 241 -0.90 23.47 -12.48
CA THR A 241 0.48 23.96 -12.55
C THR A 241 1.11 23.76 -13.95
N THR A 242 0.73 22.70 -14.66
CA THR A 242 1.23 22.36 -16.00
C THR A 242 0.29 22.77 -17.13
N GLU A 243 -0.75 23.55 -16.83
CA GLU A 243 -1.76 24.04 -17.77
C GLU A 243 -2.43 22.91 -18.59
N GLN A 244 -2.68 21.75 -17.95
CA GLN A 244 -3.31 20.62 -18.62
C GLN A 244 -4.82 20.62 -18.38
N SER A 245 -5.58 20.49 -19.49
CA SER A 245 -7.02 20.24 -19.44
C SER A 245 -7.26 18.73 -19.43
N THR A 246 -8.08 18.26 -18.50
CA THR A 246 -8.41 16.84 -18.30
C THR A 246 -9.92 16.63 -18.27
N ASP A 247 -10.36 15.43 -18.68
CA ASP A 247 -11.78 15.05 -18.65
C ASP A 247 -12.21 14.65 -17.21
N HIS A 248 -11.26 14.24 -16.38
CA HIS A 248 -11.51 13.80 -15.01
C HIS A 248 -10.97 14.79 -13.98
N HIS A 249 -11.56 14.77 -12.78
CA HIS A 249 -11.10 15.48 -11.59
C HIS A 249 -11.41 14.64 -10.34
N HIS A 250 -10.91 15.04 -9.16
CA HIS A 250 -11.11 14.33 -7.91
C HIS A 250 -12.19 14.91 -7.02
N VAL A 251 -12.94 14.01 -6.38
CA VAL A 251 -13.67 14.25 -5.14
C VAL A 251 -13.01 13.44 -4.03
N PHE A 252 -12.89 14.02 -2.84
CA PHE A 252 -12.13 13.42 -1.76
C PHE A 252 -13.01 12.78 -0.70
N SER A 253 -12.61 11.60 -0.24
CA SER A 253 -13.24 10.88 0.86
C SER A 253 -12.19 10.50 1.90
N LYS A 254 -12.33 11.04 3.12
CA LYS A 254 -11.51 10.69 4.27
C LYS A 254 -11.92 9.34 4.84
N GLY A 255 -10.95 8.47 5.12
CA GLY A 255 -11.14 7.22 5.83
C GLY A 255 -10.15 7.10 6.98
N VAL A 256 -10.67 6.83 8.18
CA VAL A 256 -9.87 6.70 9.40
C VAL A 256 -9.92 5.26 9.89
N HIS A 257 -8.76 4.76 10.34
CA HIS A 257 -8.65 3.51 11.07
C HIS A 257 -7.89 3.75 12.36
N LEU A 258 -8.28 3.01 13.40
CA LEU A 258 -7.58 2.98 14.69
C LEU A 258 -6.89 1.62 14.84
N ILE A 259 -5.69 1.62 15.39
CA ILE A 259 -4.95 0.41 15.73
C ILE A 259 -4.99 0.27 17.25
N VAL A 260 -5.40 -0.90 17.71
CA VAL A 260 -5.53 -1.26 19.13
C VAL A 260 -4.86 -2.62 19.39
N ASP A 261 -4.79 -3.02 20.65
CA ASP A 261 -4.33 -4.36 21.02
C ASP A 261 -5.23 -5.45 20.40
N GLN A 262 -4.71 -6.67 20.30
CA GLN A 262 -5.40 -7.78 19.67
C GLN A 262 -6.77 -8.04 20.32
N ILE A 263 -7.83 -7.94 19.50
CA ILE A 263 -9.22 -8.15 19.95
C ILE A 263 -9.60 -9.63 19.86
N SER A 264 -9.14 -10.34 18.83
CA SER A 264 -9.44 -11.76 18.61
C SER A 264 -8.18 -12.53 18.23
N ALA A 265 -8.08 -13.77 18.69
CA ALA A 265 -7.03 -14.70 18.25
C ALA A 265 -7.25 -15.20 16.82
N SER A 266 -8.45 -15.02 16.27
CA SER A 266 -8.79 -15.38 14.91
C SER A 266 -8.03 -14.51 13.90
N GLN A 267 -7.53 -15.13 12.84
CA GLN A 267 -6.91 -14.44 11.71
C GLN A 267 -7.95 -14.09 10.62
N LYS A 268 -9.19 -13.82 11.01
CA LYS A 268 -10.28 -13.42 10.10
C LYS A 268 -10.56 -11.93 10.21
N VAL A 269 -10.97 -11.34 9.09
CA VAL A 269 -11.57 -10.00 9.11
C VAL A 269 -13.01 -10.14 9.57
N LEU A 270 -13.36 -9.47 10.68
CA LEU A 270 -14.75 -9.39 11.10
C LEU A 270 -15.40 -8.19 10.40
N ALA A 271 -16.47 -8.44 9.64
CA ALA A 271 -17.13 -7.43 8.83
C ALA A 271 -18.56 -7.19 9.33
N PHE A 272 -18.90 -5.93 9.54
CA PHE A 272 -20.19 -5.50 10.05
C PHE A 272 -20.75 -4.35 9.21
N PHE A 273 -22.00 -4.02 9.46
CA PHE A 273 -22.57 -2.75 9.05
C PHE A 273 -22.64 -1.83 10.27
N ALA A 274 -21.99 -0.68 10.19
CA ALA A 274 -21.99 0.34 11.22
C ALA A 274 -23.40 0.92 11.41
N SER A 275 -23.59 1.73 12.44
CA SER A 275 -24.87 2.36 12.79
C SER A 275 -25.48 3.20 11.65
N ASP A 276 -24.66 3.71 10.74
CA ASP A 276 -25.07 4.46 9.54
C ASP A 276 -25.18 3.59 8.26
N GLY A 277 -25.02 2.27 8.39
CA GLY A 277 -25.12 1.30 7.29
C GLY A 277 -23.87 1.15 6.44
N ARG A 278 -22.75 1.83 6.77
CA ARG A 278 -21.45 1.63 6.13
C ARG A 278 -20.80 0.32 6.55
N LEU A 279 -19.95 -0.23 5.68
CA LEU A 279 -19.11 -1.38 6.04
C LEU A 279 -18.05 -0.96 7.06
N PHE A 280 -17.95 -1.74 8.13
CA PHE A 280 -17.03 -1.57 9.23
C PHE A 280 -16.25 -2.86 9.42
N PHE A 281 -14.93 -2.75 9.60
CA PHE A 281 -14.04 -3.90 9.67
C PHE A 281 -13.23 -3.92 10.97
N VAL A 282 -13.02 -5.13 11.47
CA VAL A 282 -12.04 -5.45 12.52
C VAL A 282 -11.04 -6.39 11.87
N ILE A 283 -9.84 -5.89 11.59
CA ILE A 283 -8.84 -6.52 10.72
C ILE A 283 -7.66 -6.97 11.58
N PRO A 284 -7.26 -8.25 11.53
CA PRO A 284 -6.07 -8.70 12.24
C PRO A 284 -4.80 -8.05 11.64
N MET A 285 -3.89 -7.60 12.51
CA MET A 285 -2.60 -7.00 12.15
C MET A 285 -1.48 -7.59 13.02
N GLY A 286 -1.20 -8.88 12.86
CA GLY A 286 -0.31 -9.61 13.76
C GLY A 286 -0.87 -9.66 15.18
N GLN A 287 -0.14 -9.15 16.16
CA GLN A 287 -0.57 -9.06 17.57
C GLN A 287 -1.42 -7.80 17.87
N LYS A 288 -1.83 -7.07 16.84
CA LYS A 288 -2.68 -5.88 16.94
C LYS A 288 -3.93 -6.06 16.08
N THR A 289 -4.85 -5.14 16.23
CA THR A 289 -6.08 -5.08 15.44
C THR A 289 -6.26 -3.69 14.85
N CYS A 290 -6.57 -3.63 13.56
CA CYS A 290 -6.96 -2.40 12.86
C CYS A 290 -8.48 -2.35 12.76
N ILE A 291 -9.11 -1.31 13.28
CA ILE A 291 -10.57 -1.12 13.30
C ILE A 291 -10.96 0.11 12.49
N GLY A 292 -12.05 0.03 11.74
CA GLY A 292 -12.57 1.10 10.87
C GLY A 292 -13.33 0.51 9.67
N THR A 293 -13.76 1.35 8.79
CA THR A 293 -13.28 2.70 8.48
C THR A 293 -14.41 3.73 8.56
N THR A 294 -14.04 5.01 8.70
CA THR A 294 -14.94 6.11 8.37
C THR A 294 -14.98 6.32 6.85
N ASP A 295 -15.96 7.08 6.37
CA ASP A 295 -16.08 7.47 4.95
C ASP A 295 -16.75 8.84 4.91
N THR A 296 -15.97 9.91 5.02
CA THR A 296 -16.44 11.28 5.17
C THR A 296 -15.94 12.12 4.00
N GLN A 297 -16.83 12.82 3.30
CA GLN A 297 -16.44 13.74 2.24
C GLN A 297 -15.62 14.90 2.84
N VAL A 298 -14.56 15.27 2.15
CA VAL A 298 -13.69 16.41 2.50
C VAL A 298 -13.31 17.18 1.25
N ASP A 299 -13.00 18.45 1.42
CA ASP A 299 -12.67 19.34 0.29
C ASP A 299 -11.17 19.42 0.02
N SER A 300 -10.35 18.86 0.93
CA SER A 300 -8.90 18.91 0.83
C SER A 300 -8.29 17.51 0.78
N PRO A 301 -7.22 17.30 -0.02
CA PRO A 301 -6.44 16.08 0.02
C PRO A 301 -5.67 15.88 1.33
N LEU A 302 -5.55 16.92 2.16
CA LEU A 302 -4.96 16.88 3.48
C LEU A 302 -6.07 16.89 4.54
N SER A 303 -6.05 15.90 5.43
CA SER A 303 -7.04 15.78 6.50
C SER A 303 -6.44 15.04 7.70
N GLU A 304 -6.94 15.33 8.88
CA GLU A 304 -6.51 14.74 10.14
C GLU A 304 -7.63 13.93 10.78
N VAL A 305 -7.25 13.06 11.73
CA VAL A 305 -8.20 12.32 12.56
C VAL A 305 -8.83 13.27 13.57
N THR A 306 -10.15 13.31 13.60
CA THR A 306 -10.92 14.09 14.58
C THR A 306 -11.38 13.22 15.75
N ASP A 307 -11.77 13.86 16.85
CA ASP A 307 -12.40 13.14 17.96
C ASP A 307 -13.70 12.45 17.55
N GLY A 308 -14.47 13.06 16.65
CA GLY A 308 -15.67 12.43 16.08
C GLY A 308 -15.38 11.15 15.29
N ASP A 309 -14.26 11.08 14.58
CA ASP A 309 -13.82 9.84 13.92
C ASP A 309 -13.50 8.74 14.94
N ARG A 310 -12.76 9.10 16.01
CA ARG A 310 -12.41 8.17 17.09
C ARG A 310 -13.64 7.65 17.79
N ASP A 311 -14.52 8.53 18.19
CA ASP A 311 -15.75 8.18 18.92
C ASP A 311 -16.66 7.30 18.05
N PHE A 312 -16.85 7.63 16.76
CA PHE A 312 -17.62 6.79 15.84
C PHE A 312 -17.05 5.36 15.73
N ILE A 313 -15.74 5.20 15.61
CA ILE A 313 -15.11 3.87 15.49
C ILE A 313 -15.21 3.10 16.80
N LEU A 314 -14.93 3.73 17.94
CA LEU A 314 -14.97 3.11 19.26
C LEU A 314 -16.40 2.71 19.65
N ASP A 315 -17.40 3.55 19.40
CA ASP A 315 -18.80 3.26 19.68
C ASP A 315 -19.28 2.04 18.88
N ASN A 316 -18.97 1.99 17.58
CA ASN A 316 -19.35 0.85 16.74
C ASN A 316 -18.68 -0.46 17.21
N VAL A 317 -17.38 -0.46 17.49
CA VAL A 317 -16.70 -1.68 17.92
C VAL A 317 -17.20 -2.16 19.28
N ASN A 318 -17.44 -1.25 20.23
CA ASN A 318 -17.96 -1.56 21.56
C ASN A 318 -19.41 -2.12 21.51
N GLN A 319 -20.21 -1.69 20.55
CA GLN A 319 -21.56 -2.20 20.35
C GLN A 319 -21.59 -3.56 19.64
N LEU A 320 -20.71 -3.76 18.66
CA LEU A 320 -20.72 -4.94 17.79
C LEU A 320 -19.98 -6.14 18.39
N LEU A 321 -19.14 -5.92 19.39
CA LEU A 321 -18.29 -6.94 20.00
C LEU A 321 -18.58 -7.12 21.50
N ASN A 322 -18.39 -8.34 21.98
CA ASN A 322 -18.43 -8.70 23.41
C ASN A 322 -17.01 -8.55 24.00
N LEU A 323 -16.56 -7.32 24.19
CA LEU A 323 -15.25 -7.07 24.77
C LEU A 323 -15.28 -7.21 26.30
N PRO A 324 -14.19 -7.68 26.95
CA PRO A 324 -14.10 -7.74 28.41
C PRO A 324 -14.29 -6.38 29.10
N LYS A 325 -13.82 -5.32 28.44
CA LYS A 325 -14.06 -3.91 28.77
C LYS A 325 -14.25 -3.12 27.48
N PRO A 326 -15.07 -2.07 27.48
CA PRO A 326 -15.16 -1.17 26.33
C PRO A 326 -13.79 -0.55 25.99
N LEU A 327 -13.48 -0.44 24.69
CA LEU A 327 -12.33 0.31 24.21
C LEU A 327 -12.56 1.81 24.38
N THR A 328 -11.50 2.52 24.74
CA THR A 328 -11.44 3.96 24.91
C THR A 328 -10.33 4.59 24.06
N LYS A 329 -10.27 5.91 23.99
CA LYS A 329 -9.17 6.63 23.31
C LYS A 329 -7.77 6.26 23.86
N ALA A 330 -7.67 5.87 25.13
CA ALA A 330 -6.41 5.43 25.75
C ALA A 330 -5.91 4.07 25.23
N ASP A 331 -6.79 3.26 24.68
CA ASP A 331 -6.44 1.96 24.09
C ASP A 331 -5.89 2.08 22.66
N ILE A 332 -5.98 3.27 22.03
CA ILE A 332 -5.45 3.53 20.69
C ILE A 332 -3.92 3.53 20.73
N ILE A 333 -3.31 2.69 19.89
CA ILE A 333 -1.85 2.58 19.71
C ILE A 333 -1.39 3.54 18.61
N ALA A 334 -2.11 3.56 17.49
CA ALA A 334 -1.81 4.37 16.34
C ALA A 334 -3.08 4.66 15.52
N GLU A 335 -2.98 5.61 14.62
CA GLU A 335 -4.07 6.03 13.74
C GLU A 335 -3.63 6.05 12.29
N ARG A 336 -4.57 5.79 11.38
CA ARG A 336 -4.42 6.01 9.96
C ARG A 336 -5.48 6.98 9.49
N CYS A 337 -5.06 8.04 8.80
CA CYS A 337 -5.95 8.96 8.10
C CYS A 337 -5.58 8.99 6.62
N GLY A 338 -6.43 8.42 5.77
CA GLY A 338 -6.22 8.40 4.33
C GLY A 338 -7.31 9.15 3.59
N VAL A 339 -6.92 10.03 2.68
CA VAL A 339 -7.87 10.67 1.76
C VAL A 339 -7.85 9.91 0.45
N ARG A 340 -9.02 9.38 0.06
CA ARG A 340 -9.23 8.65 -1.20
C ARG A 340 -9.56 9.64 -2.31
N PRO A 341 -8.74 9.75 -3.35
CA PRO A 341 -9.09 10.53 -4.54
C PRO A 341 -10.04 9.68 -5.41
N LEU A 342 -11.30 10.11 -5.52
CA LEU A 342 -12.30 9.44 -6.34
C LEU A 342 -12.38 10.18 -7.67
N ALA A 343 -12.04 9.49 -8.77
CA ALA A 343 -12.11 10.08 -10.12
C ALA A 343 -13.57 10.24 -10.56
N ILE A 344 -13.92 11.45 -10.99
CA ILE A 344 -15.22 11.78 -11.59
C ILE A 344 -15.00 12.47 -12.93
N GLU A 345 -15.87 12.16 -13.90
CA GLU A 345 -15.85 12.79 -15.23
C GLU A 345 -16.45 14.19 -15.16
N GLY A 346 -15.81 15.17 -15.84
CA GLY A 346 -16.21 16.57 -15.81
C GLY A 346 -17.57 16.82 -16.46
N GLY A 347 -18.36 17.68 -15.83
CA GLY A 347 -19.67 18.15 -16.33
C GLY A 347 -20.88 17.74 -15.48
N SER A 348 -20.76 16.84 -14.54
CA SER A 348 -21.82 16.52 -13.57
C SER A 348 -21.79 17.47 -12.38
N GLY A 349 -22.14 18.73 -12.58
CA GLY A 349 -22.36 19.74 -11.54
C GLY A 349 -23.60 19.49 -10.66
N GLY A 350 -23.96 18.22 -10.48
CA GLY A 350 -24.97 17.79 -9.54
C GLY A 350 -24.31 17.17 -8.32
N THR A 351 -24.93 17.25 -7.16
CA THR A 351 -24.59 16.53 -5.94
C THR A 351 -24.64 15.02 -6.20
N ALA A 352 -23.64 14.52 -6.94
CA ALA A 352 -23.47 13.10 -7.16
C ALA A 352 -23.34 12.45 -5.78
N ASP A 353 -24.15 11.41 -5.54
CA ASP A 353 -24.08 10.64 -4.31
C ASP A 353 -22.69 9.98 -4.26
N TRP A 354 -21.71 10.69 -3.69
CA TRP A 354 -20.28 10.34 -3.66
C TRP A 354 -20.04 8.94 -3.08
N VAL A 355 -20.97 8.45 -2.26
CA VAL A 355 -20.93 7.08 -1.71
C VAL A 355 -21.11 6.02 -2.81
N LYS A 356 -21.76 6.37 -3.92
CA LYS A 356 -22.00 5.50 -5.08
C LYS A 356 -20.97 5.65 -6.19
N LEU A 357 -20.02 6.61 -6.07
CA LEU A 357 -19.02 6.83 -7.11
C LEU A 357 -18.15 5.59 -7.33
N SER A 358 -17.93 5.29 -8.59
CA SER A 358 -17.01 4.21 -9.00
C SER A 358 -15.59 4.55 -8.59
N ARG A 359 -14.90 3.59 -7.98
CA ARG A 359 -13.49 3.71 -7.59
C ARG A 359 -12.57 3.10 -8.66
N LYS A 360 -12.89 3.30 -9.94
CA LYS A 360 -12.01 2.95 -11.06
C LYS A 360 -10.89 3.96 -11.15
N HIS A 361 -9.74 3.54 -11.70
CA HIS A 361 -8.78 4.50 -12.19
C HIS A 361 -9.26 5.06 -13.53
N ALA A 362 -8.85 6.28 -13.83
CA ALA A 362 -9.00 6.90 -15.13
C ALA A 362 -7.64 7.47 -15.54
N ILE A 363 -7.35 7.44 -16.84
CA ILE A 363 -6.11 7.97 -17.38
C ILE A 363 -6.45 8.92 -18.53
N ASP A 364 -6.14 10.20 -18.31
CA ASP A 364 -6.29 11.24 -19.33
C ASP A 364 -4.96 11.47 -20.05
N VAL A 365 -5.02 11.67 -21.36
CA VAL A 365 -3.85 11.69 -22.23
C VAL A 365 -3.85 12.89 -23.15
N ASN A 366 -2.89 13.79 -22.99
CA ASN A 366 -2.57 14.83 -23.95
C ASN A 366 -1.49 14.34 -24.92
N LYS A 367 -1.91 13.90 -26.11
CA LYS A 367 -0.99 13.35 -27.12
C LYS A 367 -0.03 14.38 -27.71
N ALA A 368 -0.47 15.64 -27.82
CA ALA A 368 0.33 16.71 -28.41
C ALA A 368 1.57 17.03 -27.57
N GLN A 369 1.40 17.02 -26.25
CA GLN A 369 2.47 17.29 -25.29
C GLN A 369 3.03 16.03 -24.64
N LYS A 370 2.55 14.83 -25.02
CA LYS A 370 2.95 13.55 -24.41
C LYS A 370 2.83 13.57 -22.88
N TYR A 371 1.66 14.01 -22.42
CA TYR A 371 1.34 14.12 -21.00
C TYR A 371 0.28 13.10 -20.60
N VAL A 372 0.43 12.54 -19.42
CA VAL A 372 -0.50 11.53 -18.87
C VAL A 372 -0.88 11.91 -17.45
N SER A 373 -2.17 11.96 -17.14
CA SER A 373 -2.71 12.14 -15.79
C SER A 373 -3.40 10.87 -15.31
N ILE A 374 -3.04 10.36 -14.14
CA ILE A 374 -3.61 9.15 -13.56
C ILE A 374 -4.50 9.51 -12.38
N PHE A 375 -5.81 9.35 -12.55
CA PHE A 375 -6.81 9.67 -11.53
C PHE A 375 -7.28 8.42 -10.79
N GLY A 376 -7.51 8.57 -9.48
CA GLY A 376 -8.09 7.53 -8.63
C GLY A 376 -7.25 6.26 -8.60
N GLY A 377 -7.94 5.12 -8.63
CA GLY A 377 -7.32 3.79 -8.63
C GLY A 377 -7.39 3.09 -7.27
N LYS A 378 -7.30 1.78 -7.34
CA LYS A 378 -7.21 0.90 -6.17
C LYS A 378 -5.90 0.14 -6.22
N LEU A 379 -5.30 -0.09 -5.07
CA LEU A 379 -4.14 -0.97 -4.95
C LEU A 379 -4.43 -2.36 -5.57
N THR A 380 -5.64 -2.87 -5.46
CA THR A 380 -6.07 -4.14 -6.08
C THR A 380 -5.86 -4.18 -7.61
N ASP A 381 -6.01 -3.03 -8.30
CA ASP A 381 -5.95 -2.94 -9.78
C ASP A 381 -4.60 -2.39 -10.30
N CYS A 382 -3.61 -2.25 -9.43
CA CYS A 382 -2.36 -1.53 -9.73
C CYS A 382 -1.57 -2.12 -10.91
N ILE A 383 -1.56 -3.44 -11.08
CA ILE A 383 -0.87 -4.09 -12.21
C ILE A 383 -1.48 -3.64 -13.56
N ASN A 384 -2.81 -3.49 -13.61
CA ASN A 384 -3.47 -2.99 -14.83
C ASN A 384 -3.09 -1.54 -15.13
N VAL A 385 -2.96 -0.70 -14.11
CA VAL A 385 -2.48 0.69 -14.28
C VAL A 385 -1.08 0.71 -14.89
N GLY A 386 -0.14 -0.09 -14.37
CA GLY A 386 1.21 -0.18 -14.92
C GLY A 386 1.24 -0.67 -16.38
N ASN A 387 0.41 -1.65 -16.73
CA ASN A 387 0.29 -2.14 -18.11
C ASN A 387 -0.28 -1.05 -19.05
N GLU A 388 -1.36 -0.37 -18.63
CA GLU A 388 -2.02 0.66 -19.42
C GLU A 388 -1.10 1.88 -19.66
N VAL A 389 -0.34 2.29 -18.64
CA VAL A 389 0.67 3.34 -18.78
C VAL A 389 1.76 2.94 -19.76
N ALA A 390 2.25 1.70 -19.71
CA ALA A 390 3.26 1.23 -20.66
C ALA A 390 2.75 1.24 -22.10
N GLU A 391 1.50 0.83 -22.35
CA GLU A 391 0.86 0.89 -23.67
C GLU A 391 0.70 2.33 -24.18
N ILE A 392 0.39 3.29 -23.28
CA ILE A 392 0.26 4.71 -23.64
C ILE A 392 1.63 5.27 -24.03
N VAL A 393 2.68 4.98 -23.26
CA VAL A 393 4.05 5.45 -23.53
C VAL A 393 4.57 4.87 -24.85
N GLU A 394 4.26 3.61 -25.16
CA GLU A 394 4.56 3.00 -26.47
C GLU A 394 3.89 3.75 -27.62
N LYS A 395 2.61 4.13 -27.46
CA LYS A 395 1.86 4.92 -28.46
C LYS A 395 2.43 6.33 -28.66
N PHE A 396 3.21 6.86 -27.72
CA PHE A 396 3.97 8.10 -27.89
C PHE A 396 5.28 7.91 -28.71
N GLY A 397 5.53 6.70 -29.18
CA GLY A 397 6.70 6.37 -30.00
C GLY A 397 7.95 5.97 -29.19
N MET A 398 7.78 5.67 -27.91
CA MET A 398 8.88 5.09 -27.11
C MET A 398 9.02 3.59 -27.46
N THR A 399 10.26 3.17 -27.70
CA THR A 399 10.55 1.75 -27.95
C THR A 399 10.60 1.01 -26.63
N LEU A 400 9.63 0.11 -26.42
CA LEU A 400 9.63 -0.80 -25.28
C LEU A 400 10.37 -2.08 -25.67
N GLN A 401 11.38 -2.46 -24.89
CA GLN A 401 12.06 -3.73 -25.11
C GLN A 401 11.13 -4.89 -24.71
N PRO A 402 10.99 -5.93 -25.54
CA PRO A 402 10.26 -7.12 -25.14
C PRO A 402 11.00 -7.75 -23.94
N SER A 403 10.50 -7.58 -22.75
CA SER A 403 11.00 -8.36 -21.62
C SER A 403 10.37 -9.75 -21.72
N GLY A 404 11.18 -10.80 -21.76
CA GLY A 404 10.70 -12.19 -21.69
C GLY A 404 10.10 -12.55 -20.32
N MET A 405 10.08 -11.61 -19.38
CA MET A 405 9.53 -11.75 -18.03
C MET A 405 8.48 -10.67 -17.76
N THR A 406 7.53 -10.98 -16.92
CA THR A 406 6.57 -10.01 -16.37
C THR A 406 7.31 -8.98 -15.52
N TRP A 407 6.91 -7.70 -15.58
CA TRP A 407 7.49 -6.61 -14.78
C TRP A 407 7.04 -6.63 -13.32
N TYR A 408 6.13 -7.52 -12.96
CA TYR A 408 5.56 -7.68 -11.62
C TYR A 408 5.72 -9.10 -11.13
N GLY A 409 5.51 -9.31 -9.84
CA GLY A 409 5.60 -10.60 -9.19
C GLY A 409 6.85 -10.76 -8.33
N GLU A 410 6.88 -11.83 -7.55
CA GLU A 410 8.06 -12.22 -6.80
C GLU A 410 9.16 -12.73 -7.74
N SER A 411 10.38 -12.72 -7.25
CA SER A 411 11.54 -13.33 -7.93
C SER A 411 11.28 -14.80 -8.28
N THR A 412 12.00 -15.30 -9.27
CA THR A 412 11.80 -16.66 -9.81
C THR A 412 11.87 -17.73 -8.72
N ASN A 413 11.17 -18.85 -8.94
CA ASN A 413 11.22 -20.01 -8.04
C ASN A 413 12.66 -20.53 -7.82
N ARG A 414 13.53 -20.42 -8.84
CA ARG A 414 14.94 -20.76 -8.73
C ARG A 414 15.65 -19.88 -7.71
N THR A 415 15.48 -18.56 -7.79
CA THR A 415 16.06 -17.61 -6.83
C THR A 415 15.53 -17.87 -5.41
N LYS A 416 14.23 -18.13 -5.29
CA LYS A 416 13.60 -18.50 -4.01
C LYS A 416 14.22 -19.76 -3.42
N GLN A 417 14.36 -20.81 -4.19
CA GLN A 417 15.00 -22.07 -3.76
C GLN A 417 16.45 -21.84 -3.31
N GLN A 418 17.23 -21.11 -4.08
CA GLN A 418 18.62 -20.76 -3.74
C GLN A 418 18.70 -20.01 -2.40
N PHE A 419 17.80 -19.04 -2.17
CA PHE A 419 17.75 -18.32 -0.90
C PHE A 419 17.48 -19.29 0.28
N PHE A 420 16.43 -20.11 0.21
CA PHE A 420 16.10 -21.04 1.29
C PHE A 420 17.15 -22.14 1.50
N GLU A 421 17.84 -22.59 0.46
CA GLU A 421 18.99 -23.50 0.59
C GLU A 421 20.12 -22.85 1.37
N GLN A 422 20.47 -21.60 1.06
CA GLN A 422 21.51 -20.87 1.77
C GLN A 422 21.10 -20.52 3.21
N ALA A 423 19.84 -20.14 3.45
CA ALA A 423 19.31 -19.90 4.78
C ALA A 423 19.40 -21.15 5.67
N ARG A 424 19.06 -22.33 5.12
CA ARG A 424 19.23 -23.61 5.83
C ARG A 424 20.69 -23.94 6.11
N ALA A 425 21.59 -23.68 5.16
CA ALA A 425 23.02 -23.96 5.33
C ALA A 425 23.64 -23.20 6.51
N ILE A 426 23.17 -21.97 6.78
CA ILE A 426 23.61 -21.17 7.94
C ILE A 426 22.71 -21.35 9.16
N LYS A 427 21.71 -22.25 9.09
CA LYS A 427 20.73 -22.46 10.16
C LYS A 427 19.99 -21.19 10.57
N LEU A 428 19.68 -20.30 9.63
CA LEU A 428 19.10 -18.98 9.89
C LEU A 428 17.89 -19.02 10.83
N ASP A 429 17.02 -20.03 10.68
CA ASP A 429 15.79 -20.11 11.46
C ASP A 429 16.01 -20.47 12.94
N THR A 430 17.22 -20.91 13.33
CA THR A 430 17.57 -21.03 14.75
C THR A 430 17.78 -19.69 15.44
N LEU A 431 17.94 -18.63 14.67
CA LEU A 431 18.05 -17.23 15.13
C LEU A 431 16.68 -16.53 15.14
N THR A 432 15.60 -17.24 14.80
CA THR A 432 14.24 -16.68 14.89
C THR A 432 13.89 -16.40 16.34
N TRP A 433 13.41 -15.19 16.61
CA TRP A 433 12.92 -14.82 17.95
C TRP A 433 11.77 -15.76 18.37
N GLU A 434 11.78 -16.18 19.64
CA GLU A 434 10.86 -17.21 20.16
C GLU A 434 9.37 -16.82 20.04
N ASN A 435 9.06 -15.51 20.09
CA ASN A 435 7.70 -14.99 19.96
C ASN A 435 7.34 -14.60 18.51
N SER A 436 8.18 -14.92 17.54
CA SER A 436 7.91 -14.63 16.13
C SER A 436 6.77 -15.47 15.60
N ALA A 437 5.90 -14.88 14.78
CA ALA A 437 4.81 -15.59 14.11
C ALA A 437 5.27 -16.37 12.86
N GLU A 438 6.50 -16.15 12.40
CA GLU A 438 7.05 -16.81 11.20
C GLU A 438 8.57 -17.01 11.35
N PRO A 439 9.16 -18.01 10.67
CA PRO A 439 10.60 -18.20 10.62
C PRO A 439 11.31 -16.97 10.03
N LEU A 440 12.55 -16.72 10.48
CA LEU A 440 13.34 -15.57 10.02
C LEU A 440 13.59 -15.61 8.51
N SER A 441 13.81 -16.80 7.94
CA SER A 441 13.95 -16.97 6.49
C SER A 441 12.70 -16.57 5.71
N GLU A 442 11.51 -16.95 6.18
CA GLU A 442 10.24 -16.57 5.55
C GLU A 442 10.03 -15.05 5.60
N ARG A 443 10.33 -14.42 6.75
CA ARG A 443 10.23 -12.98 6.93
C ARG A 443 11.16 -12.20 6.00
N PHE A 444 12.42 -12.64 5.89
CA PHE A 444 13.40 -12.02 5.00
C PHE A 444 12.97 -12.12 3.53
N TRP A 445 12.55 -13.32 3.10
CA TRP A 445 12.05 -13.49 1.74
C TRP A 445 10.85 -12.61 1.45
N ARG A 446 9.89 -12.57 2.34
CA ARG A 446 8.67 -11.79 2.20
C ARG A 446 8.95 -10.28 2.11
N ARG A 447 9.87 -9.76 2.92
CA ARG A 447 10.21 -8.32 2.95
C ARG A 447 11.12 -7.89 1.80
N TYR A 448 12.08 -8.72 1.43
CA TYR A 448 13.20 -8.33 0.58
C TYR A 448 13.28 -9.11 -0.73
N GLY A 449 12.57 -10.22 -0.89
CA GLY A 449 12.65 -11.06 -2.09
C GLY A 449 14.08 -11.53 -2.37
N ALA A 450 14.54 -11.38 -3.61
CA ALA A 450 15.91 -11.74 -3.99
C ALA A 450 16.98 -11.00 -3.20
N ASN A 451 16.70 -9.75 -2.79
CA ASN A 451 17.67 -8.94 -2.05
C ASN A 451 17.90 -9.45 -0.61
N ALA A 452 17.07 -10.40 -0.12
CA ALA A 452 17.35 -11.13 1.13
C ALA A 452 18.68 -11.91 1.10
N MET A 453 19.24 -12.16 -0.09
CA MET A 453 20.58 -12.76 -0.23
C MET A 453 21.68 -11.87 0.36
N GLU A 454 21.53 -10.54 0.32
CA GLU A 454 22.49 -9.60 0.92
C GLU A 454 22.45 -9.69 2.45
N LEU A 455 21.24 -9.85 3.04
CA LEU A 455 21.09 -10.04 4.47
C LEU A 455 21.75 -11.35 4.93
N LEU A 456 21.58 -12.44 4.16
CA LEU A 456 22.29 -13.70 4.42
C LEU A 456 23.80 -13.56 4.34
N ALA A 457 24.30 -12.80 3.37
CA ALA A 457 25.73 -12.54 3.22
C ALA A 457 26.28 -11.77 4.43
N ALA A 458 25.55 -10.76 4.93
CA ALA A 458 25.92 -10.02 6.12
C ALA A 458 25.98 -10.92 7.36
N ILE A 459 24.96 -11.76 7.59
CA ILE A 459 24.91 -12.68 8.74
C ILE A 459 26.01 -13.76 8.65
N LYS A 460 26.36 -14.23 7.46
CA LYS A 460 27.50 -15.17 7.27
C LYS A 460 28.82 -14.58 7.68
N LEU A 461 29.02 -13.27 7.49
CA LEU A 461 30.24 -12.57 7.87
C LEU A 461 30.27 -12.25 9.35
N ASP A 462 29.13 -11.91 9.92
CA ASP A 462 28.95 -11.51 11.30
C ASP A 462 27.57 -11.89 11.80
N GLU A 463 27.49 -12.89 12.69
CA GLU A 463 26.23 -13.41 13.24
C GLU A 463 25.45 -12.34 14.03
N SER A 464 26.12 -11.31 14.58
CA SER A 464 25.47 -10.20 15.27
C SER A 464 24.53 -9.40 14.36
N GLN A 465 24.66 -9.52 13.06
CA GLN A 465 23.75 -8.94 12.07
C GLN A 465 22.33 -9.48 12.17
N ALA A 466 22.14 -10.65 12.76
CA ALA A 466 20.81 -11.23 13.03
C ALA A 466 20.19 -10.76 14.36
N GLU A 467 20.91 -9.99 15.19
CA GLU A 467 20.36 -9.44 16.44
C GLU A 467 19.18 -8.53 16.18
N LEU A 468 18.11 -8.71 16.97
CA LEU A 468 16.95 -7.82 16.95
C LEU A 468 17.31 -6.49 17.62
N LEU A 469 17.32 -5.41 16.85
CA LEU A 469 17.47 -4.05 17.40
C LEU A 469 16.12 -3.48 17.86
N ILE A 470 15.04 -3.76 17.11
CA ILE A 470 13.68 -3.34 17.49
C ILE A 470 12.86 -4.61 17.71
N GLU A 471 12.96 -5.17 18.90
CA GLU A 471 12.37 -6.46 19.29
C GLU A 471 10.85 -6.52 19.03
N CYS A 472 10.11 -5.52 19.52
CA CYS A 472 8.65 -5.48 19.43
C CYS A 472 8.09 -5.42 18.00
N ALA A 473 8.95 -5.22 16.98
CA ALA A 473 8.58 -5.20 15.58
C ALA A 473 9.45 -6.13 14.71
N GLU A 474 10.31 -6.90 15.34
CA GLU A 474 11.15 -7.92 14.69
C GLU A 474 12.01 -7.36 13.54
N TYR A 475 12.76 -6.27 13.79
CA TYR A 475 13.75 -5.76 12.86
C TYR A 475 15.16 -6.03 13.37
N THR A 476 15.92 -6.78 12.56
CA THR A 476 17.32 -7.13 12.83
C THR A 476 18.26 -6.01 12.38
N ARG A 477 19.49 -6.03 12.88
CA ARG A 477 20.57 -5.10 12.50
C ARG A 477 20.76 -5.05 10.99
N CYS A 478 20.93 -6.20 10.33
CA CYS A 478 21.13 -6.25 8.88
C CYS A 478 19.95 -5.70 8.06
N GLU A 479 18.70 -5.81 8.56
CA GLU A 479 17.54 -5.19 7.90
C GLU A 479 17.62 -3.66 7.95
N ILE A 480 18.08 -3.10 9.07
CA ILE A 480 18.22 -1.64 9.24
C ILE A 480 19.40 -1.10 8.42
N GLU A 481 20.54 -1.80 8.41
CA GLU A 481 21.68 -1.47 7.56
C GLU A 481 21.34 -1.52 6.06
N TYR A 482 20.57 -2.54 5.66
CA TYR A 482 20.05 -2.64 4.30
C TYR A 482 19.16 -1.45 3.94
N ALA A 483 18.24 -1.08 4.84
CA ALA A 483 17.34 0.06 4.64
C ALA A 483 18.13 1.38 4.51
N ALA A 484 19.13 1.61 5.37
CA ALA A 484 19.99 2.78 5.30
C ALA A 484 20.71 2.91 3.94
N LYS A 485 21.17 1.79 3.39
CA LYS A 485 21.95 1.77 2.15
C LYS A 485 21.10 1.87 0.88
N TYR A 486 19.94 1.18 0.85
CA TYR A 486 19.19 0.94 -0.39
C TYR A 486 17.78 1.49 -0.44
N GLU A 487 17.22 1.96 0.70
CA GLU A 487 15.81 2.31 0.76
C GLU A 487 15.53 3.83 0.89
N MET A 488 16.55 4.66 0.72
CA MET A 488 16.46 6.13 0.74
C MET A 488 15.72 6.65 1.98
N ILE A 489 16.13 6.19 3.17
CA ILE A 489 15.59 6.69 4.43
C ILE A 489 16.13 8.11 4.66
N THR A 490 15.26 9.09 4.64
CA THR A 490 15.59 10.52 4.79
C THR A 490 15.18 11.03 6.17
N LYS A 491 14.06 10.54 6.68
CA LYS A 491 13.54 10.84 8.03
C LYS A 491 13.23 9.53 8.75
N LEU A 492 13.30 9.53 10.07
CA LEU A 492 13.02 8.33 10.88
C LEU A 492 11.63 7.76 10.59
N GLU A 493 10.65 8.61 10.33
CA GLU A 493 9.29 8.21 9.98
C GLU A 493 9.23 7.40 8.67
N ASP A 494 10.14 7.61 7.71
CA ASP A 494 10.22 6.83 6.48
C ASP A 494 10.43 5.35 6.80
N PHE A 495 11.31 5.08 7.75
CA PHE A 495 11.56 3.72 8.22
C PHE A 495 10.42 3.20 9.09
N LEU A 496 10.06 3.92 10.15
CA LEU A 496 9.09 3.44 11.15
C LEU A 496 7.67 3.26 10.59
N ARG A 497 7.30 4.03 9.57
CA ARG A 497 5.93 4.05 9.04
C ARG A 497 5.79 3.46 7.64
N ARG A 498 6.77 3.69 6.75
CA ARG A 498 6.63 3.37 5.31
C ARG A 498 7.49 2.21 4.85
N ARG A 499 8.73 2.05 5.36
CA ARG A 499 9.52 0.83 5.10
C ARG A 499 9.17 -0.30 6.06
N SER A 500 8.57 0.06 7.19
CA SER A 500 8.06 -0.87 8.20
C SER A 500 6.65 -0.48 8.64
N LYS A 501 6.07 -1.25 9.56
CA LYS A 501 4.82 -0.92 10.25
C LYS A 501 5.03 -0.63 11.75
N ILE A 502 6.27 -0.33 12.16
CA ILE A 502 6.65 -0.18 13.57
C ILE A 502 5.76 0.84 14.26
N SER A 503 5.63 2.06 13.70
CA SER A 503 4.80 3.12 14.29
C SER A 503 3.30 2.82 14.32
N LEU A 504 2.85 1.76 13.65
CA LEU A 504 1.46 1.31 13.73
C LEU A 504 1.22 0.26 14.82
N VAL A 505 2.23 -0.54 15.14
CA VAL A 505 2.06 -1.70 16.04
C VAL A 505 2.76 -1.53 17.38
N VAL A 506 3.58 -0.48 17.53
CA VAL A 506 4.29 -0.14 18.76
C VAL A 506 3.85 1.23 19.24
N ARG A 507 3.50 1.36 20.51
CA ARG A 507 3.20 2.67 21.11
C ARG A 507 4.44 3.57 21.05
N GLN A 508 4.23 4.82 20.72
CA GLN A 508 5.34 5.78 20.60
C GLN A 508 6.17 5.86 21.89
N ALA A 509 5.54 5.82 23.06
CA ALA A 509 6.23 5.84 24.35
C ALA A 509 7.16 4.62 24.53
N ASP A 510 6.71 3.43 24.14
CA ASP A 510 7.49 2.19 24.25
C ASP A 510 8.67 2.22 23.28
N LEU A 511 8.45 2.74 22.06
CA LEU A 511 9.49 2.88 21.04
C LEU A 511 10.59 3.85 21.49
N LEU A 512 10.21 5.02 22.03
CA LEU A 512 11.17 6.05 22.48
C LEU A 512 11.99 5.60 23.70
N ASN A 513 11.44 4.73 24.54
CA ASN A 513 12.15 4.16 25.70
C ASN A 513 13.04 2.96 25.33
N GLY A 514 12.92 2.43 24.10
CA GLY A 514 13.68 1.29 23.64
C GLY A 514 15.13 1.65 23.27
N LYS A 515 16.11 0.90 23.81
CA LYS A 515 17.53 1.11 23.49
C LYS A 515 17.85 0.94 22.01
N GLY A 516 17.17 0.01 21.33
CA GLY A 516 17.41 -0.31 19.93
C GLY A 516 17.04 0.79 18.95
N LEU A 517 16.12 1.71 19.31
CA LEU A 517 15.79 2.84 18.45
C LEU A 517 16.98 3.79 18.26
N LYS A 518 17.74 4.06 19.33
CA LYS A 518 18.91 4.93 19.25
C LYS A 518 19.94 4.35 18.27
N GLU A 519 20.27 3.08 18.45
CA GLU A 519 21.21 2.38 17.55
C GLU A 519 20.69 2.31 16.11
N ALA A 520 19.39 2.06 15.91
CA ALA A 520 18.76 2.13 14.59
C ALA A 520 18.93 3.51 13.94
N CYS A 521 18.78 4.61 14.71
CA CYS A 521 19.02 5.96 14.20
C CYS A 521 20.49 6.20 13.83
N GLU A 522 21.44 5.70 14.63
CA GLU A 522 22.87 5.78 14.31
C GLU A 522 23.21 5.05 13.00
N ILE A 523 22.59 3.89 12.76
CA ILE A 523 22.74 3.14 11.50
C ILE A 523 22.09 3.88 10.31
N LEU A 524 20.87 4.41 10.51
CA LEU A 524 20.11 5.04 9.43
C LEU A 524 20.67 6.39 8.99
N PHE A 525 21.25 7.16 9.90
CA PHE A 525 21.63 8.57 9.66
C PHE A 525 23.10 8.87 9.91
N GLY A 526 23.85 7.95 10.47
CA GLY A 526 25.21 8.16 10.96
C GLY A 526 25.23 8.66 12.42
N SER A 527 26.38 8.55 13.06
CA SER A 527 26.61 9.15 14.37
C SER A 527 26.76 10.67 14.18
N GLU A 528 26.00 11.45 14.95
CA GLU A 528 26.18 12.91 15.03
C GLU A 528 27.56 13.28 15.56
#